data_8409950a2f761e3af04941da20cfa3bf
#
_entry.id   8409950a2f761e3af04941da20cfa3bf
#
_cell.length_a   1.000
_cell.length_b   1.000
_cell.length_c   1.000
_cell.angle_alpha   90.00
_cell.angle_beta   90.00
_cell.angle_gamma   90.00
#
_symmetry.space_group_name_H-M   'P 1'
#
loop_
_entity.id
_entity.type
_entity.pdbx_description
1 polymer ?
#
loop_
_entity_poly.entity_id
_entity_poly.type
_entity_poly.pdbx_seq_one_letter_code
_entity_poly.pdbx_strand_id
1 'polypeptide(L)'
;MDELALVLPSLEWEKQAEDYRRSYFENGEEHINGSSAMERYPGYSEWLDRVNDLRKLPASEEQTQATTFFAVRKGDGRIVGTIQVRHRLTGELCRSGGNIGYGVCPDERGKGYAAQMLTLALDFCREIGLERVLLDCRADNTASERTIRKCGGIPAGDAQVPDENGRAERIRRFWIAL
;
A
#
# COMPACT_ATOMS: atom_id res chain seq x y z
N MET A 1 -19.46 -3.33 -9.94
CA MET A 1 -18.08 -3.48 -9.39
C MET A 1 -18.20 -4.24 -8.10
N ASP A 2 -17.42 -5.29 -7.93
CA ASP A 2 -17.48 -6.09 -6.69
C ASP A 2 -17.03 -5.24 -5.49
N GLU A 3 -17.67 -5.48 -4.35
CA GLU A 3 -17.37 -4.76 -3.12
C GLU A 3 -16.14 -5.38 -2.43
N LEU A 4 -15.24 -4.51 -1.94
CA LEU A 4 -14.07 -4.92 -1.17
C LEU A 4 -14.27 -4.70 0.32
N ALA A 5 -13.51 -5.46 1.11
CA ALA A 5 -13.25 -5.18 2.52
C ALA A 5 -11.75 -5.12 2.76
N LEU A 6 -11.31 -4.24 3.64
CA LEU A 6 -9.95 -4.29 4.18
C LEU A 6 -9.95 -5.17 5.43
N VAL A 7 -9.12 -6.19 5.41
CA VAL A 7 -8.99 -7.14 6.52
C VAL A 7 -7.54 -7.19 7.01
N LEU A 8 -7.37 -7.36 8.30
CA LEU A 8 -6.04 -7.55 8.87
C LEU A 8 -5.52 -8.95 8.51
N PRO A 9 -4.23 -9.08 8.17
CA PRO A 9 -3.60 -10.38 7.99
C PRO A 9 -3.70 -11.23 9.26
N SER A 10 -3.97 -12.51 9.07
CA SER A 10 -3.98 -13.54 10.11
C SER A 10 -3.54 -14.88 9.52
N LEU A 11 -3.32 -15.89 10.36
CA LEU A 11 -2.93 -17.23 9.89
C LEU A 11 -3.95 -17.86 8.94
N GLU A 12 -5.23 -17.48 9.04
CA GLU A 12 -6.28 -17.98 8.15
C GLU A 12 -6.08 -17.58 6.68
N TRP A 13 -5.31 -16.52 6.42
CA TRP A 13 -5.04 -16.01 5.08
C TRP A 13 -3.79 -16.60 4.43
N GLU A 14 -3.00 -17.43 5.14
CA GLU A 14 -1.70 -17.92 4.67
C GLU A 14 -1.74 -18.45 3.23
N LYS A 15 -2.62 -19.42 2.97
CA LYS A 15 -2.73 -20.02 1.63
C LYS A 15 -3.02 -18.99 0.54
N GLN A 16 -3.99 -18.10 0.78
CA GLN A 16 -4.36 -17.07 -0.19
C GLN A 16 -3.28 -16.02 -0.36
N ALA A 17 -2.59 -15.66 0.72
CA ALA A 17 -1.48 -14.72 0.70
C ALA A 17 -0.28 -15.25 -0.11
N GLU A 18 0.02 -16.54 0.01
CA GLU A 18 1.05 -17.20 -0.81
C GLU A 18 0.65 -17.29 -2.29
N ASP A 19 -0.63 -17.56 -2.58
CA ASP A 19 -1.15 -17.51 -3.95
C ASP A 19 -1.10 -16.09 -4.53
N TYR A 20 -1.43 -15.07 -3.73
CA TYR A 20 -1.31 -13.66 -4.08
C TYR A 20 0.15 -13.27 -4.36
N ARG A 21 1.08 -13.64 -3.49
CA ARG A 21 2.52 -13.42 -3.67
C ARG A 21 3.04 -14.06 -4.94
N ARG A 22 2.67 -15.32 -5.18
CA ARG A 22 3.07 -16.07 -6.38
C ARG A 22 2.61 -15.40 -7.67
N SER A 23 1.40 -14.84 -7.70
CA SER A 23 0.86 -14.18 -8.89
C SER A 23 1.72 -13.01 -9.38
N TYR A 24 2.42 -12.30 -8.47
CA TYR A 24 3.36 -11.25 -8.86
C TYR A 24 4.61 -11.83 -9.53
N PHE A 25 5.21 -12.86 -8.94
CA PHE A 25 6.40 -13.50 -9.51
C PHE A 25 6.12 -14.16 -10.85
N GLU A 26 4.99 -14.82 -11.01
CA GLU A 26 4.53 -15.40 -12.28
C GLU A 26 4.28 -14.32 -13.34
N ASN A 27 3.93 -13.09 -12.93
CA ASN A 27 3.81 -11.94 -13.82
C ASN A 27 5.15 -11.20 -14.06
N GLY A 28 6.26 -11.72 -13.55
CA GLY A 28 7.60 -11.13 -13.70
C GLY A 28 7.85 -9.90 -12.84
N GLU A 29 7.08 -9.70 -11.78
CA GLU A 29 7.23 -8.60 -10.84
C GLU A 29 7.94 -9.05 -9.57
N GLU A 30 8.97 -8.32 -9.16
CA GLU A 30 9.77 -8.62 -7.97
C GLU A 30 9.26 -7.91 -6.70
N HIS A 31 8.37 -6.90 -6.86
CA HIS A 31 7.87 -6.07 -5.77
C HIS A 31 6.35 -6.13 -5.64
N ILE A 32 5.89 -6.27 -4.41
CA ILE A 32 4.48 -6.26 -4.04
C ILE A 32 4.17 -4.97 -3.27
N ASN A 33 3.77 -3.93 -4.00
CA ASN A 33 3.49 -2.63 -3.41
C ASN A 33 2.37 -2.71 -2.35
N GLY A 34 2.54 -1.99 -1.24
CA GLY A 34 1.57 -1.95 -0.16
C GLY A 34 1.53 -3.18 0.74
N SER A 35 2.46 -4.13 0.55
CA SER A 35 2.51 -5.40 1.29
C SER A 35 3.46 -5.39 2.50
N SER A 36 4.11 -4.28 2.82
CA SER A 36 5.23 -4.30 3.79
C SER A 36 6.37 -5.23 3.36
N ALA A 37 6.72 -5.20 2.07
CA ALA A 37 7.78 -6.00 1.48
C ALA A 37 7.61 -7.53 1.69
N MET A 38 6.39 -8.04 1.51
CA MET A 38 6.07 -9.48 1.64
C MET A 38 7.01 -10.36 0.81
N GLU A 39 7.47 -9.88 -0.33
CA GLU A 39 8.39 -10.56 -1.22
C GLU A 39 9.77 -10.86 -0.61
N ARG A 40 10.17 -10.13 0.44
CA ARG A 40 11.50 -10.24 1.08
C ARG A 40 11.54 -11.25 2.22
N TYR A 41 10.39 -11.79 2.61
CA TYR A 41 10.31 -12.75 3.72
C TYR A 41 10.33 -14.18 3.19
N PRO A 42 11.00 -15.12 3.89
CA PRO A 42 11.07 -16.51 3.47
C PRO A 42 9.70 -17.18 3.45
N GLY A 43 8.81 -16.84 4.39
CA GLY A 43 7.47 -17.38 4.50
C GLY A 43 6.45 -16.38 5.01
N TYR A 44 5.18 -16.80 4.99
CA TYR A 44 4.06 -15.99 5.43
C TYR A 44 4.13 -15.64 6.92
N SER A 45 4.54 -16.59 7.76
CA SER A 45 4.59 -16.42 9.23
C SER A 45 5.51 -15.27 9.64
N GLU A 46 6.72 -15.23 9.10
CA GLU A 46 7.71 -14.19 9.41
C GLU A 46 7.24 -12.81 8.94
N TRP A 47 6.59 -12.76 7.78
CA TRP A 47 5.97 -11.53 7.31
C TRP A 47 4.79 -11.11 8.20
N LEU A 48 3.94 -12.06 8.62
CA LEU A 48 2.80 -11.80 9.49
C LEU A 48 3.26 -11.24 10.85
N ASP A 49 4.30 -11.80 11.43
CA ASP A 49 4.90 -11.29 12.66
C ASP A 49 5.38 -9.84 12.47
N ARG A 50 6.07 -9.57 11.37
CA ARG A 50 6.54 -8.22 11.04
C ARG A 50 5.41 -7.19 10.92
N VAL A 51 4.34 -7.50 10.19
CA VAL A 51 3.22 -6.54 10.04
C VAL A 51 2.45 -6.35 11.36
N ASN A 52 2.37 -7.38 12.19
CA ASN A 52 1.80 -7.28 13.53
C ASN A 52 2.66 -6.41 14.47
N ASP A 53 3.98 -6.53 14.39
CA ASP A 53 4.91 -5.69 15.15
C ASP A 53 4.81 -4.23 14.71
N LEU A 54 4.83 -3.96 13.40
CA LEU A 54 4.67 -2.61 12.86
C LEU A 54 3.38 -1.94 13.32
N ARG A 55 2.29 -2.70 13.45
CA ARG A 55 1.00 -2.21 13.92
C ARG A 55 1.00 -1.84 15.40
N LYS A 56 1.90 -2.41 16.20
CA LYS A 56 2.00 -2.21 17.66
C LYS A 56 3.14 -1.26 18.06
N LEU A 57 3.97 -0.83 17.10
CA LEU A 57 5.10 0.04 17.41
C LEU A 57 4.64 1.32 18.11
N PRO A 58 5.33 1.73 19.19
CA PRO A 58 5.13 3.04 19.75
C PRO A 58 5.56 4.12 18.74
N ALA A 59 4.87 5.25 18.74
CA ALA A 59 5.26 6.39 17.92
C ALA A 59 6.64 6.92 18.35
N SER A 60 7.61 6.97 17.44
CA SER A 60 8.91 7.58 17.64
C SER A 60 9.26 8.48 16.45
N GLU A 61 10.29 9.31 16.56
CA GLU A 61 10.70 10.19 15.46
C GLU A 61 11.32 9.40 14.29
N GLU A 62 11.93 8.25 14.57
CA GLU A 62 12.66 7.44 13.60
C GLU A 62 11.79 6.35 12.96
N GLN A 63 10.75 5.88 13.67
CA GLN A 63 9.90 4.79 13.22
C GLN A 63 8.43 5.20 13.26
N THR A 64 7.68 4.80 12.24
CA THR A 64 6.24 4.98 12.22
C THR A 64 5.52 3.67 12.40
N GLN A 65 4.48 3.71 13.21
CA GLN A 65 3.46 2.67 13.24
C GLN A 65 2.84 2.53 11.86
N ALA A 66 2.59 1.30 11.43
CA ALA A 66 1.96 1.03 10.15
C ALA A 66 0.99 -0.14 10.24
N THR A 67 -0.15 -0.01 9.57
CA THR A 67 -1.14 -1.08 9.43
C THR A 67 -1.19 -1.53 7.99
N THR A 68 -1.01 -2.83 7.78
CA THR A 68 -1.13 -3.48 6.47
C THR A 68 -2.44 -4.26 6.41
N PHE A 69 -3.17 -4.09 5.32
CA PHE A 69 -4.42 -4.81 5.07
C PHE A 69 -4.34 -5.63 3.78
N PHE A 70 -5.03 -6.74 3.77
CA PHE A 70 -5.50 -7.36 2.54
C PHE A 70 -6.78 -6.68 2.07
N ALA A 71 -6.88 -6.39 0.78
CA ALA A 71 -8.12 -6.04 0.14
C ALA A 71 -8.77 -7.33 -0.37
N VAL A 72 -9.90 -7.68 0.24
CA VAL A 72 -10.62 -8.93 -0.04
C VAL A 72 -11.92 -8.62 -0.77
N ARG A 73 -12.16 -9.30 -1.88
CA ARG A 73 -13.40 -9.22 -2.63
C ARG A 73 -14.49 -10.00 -1.89
N LYS A 74 -15.56 -9.30 -1.49
CA LYS A 74 -16.63 -9.89 -0.67
C LYS A 74 -17.36 -11.06 -1.33
N GLY A 75 -17.47 -11.05 -2.67
CA GLY A 75 -18.24 -12.05 -3.41
C GLY A 75 -17.66 -13.46 -3.36
N ASP A 76 -16.34 -13.60 -3.30
CA ASP A 76 -15.63 -14.90 -3.33
C ASP A 76 -14.53 -15.03 -2.27
N GLY A 77 -14.32 -14.01 -1.45
CA GLY A 77 -13.32 -14.00 -0.40
C GLY A 77 -11.87 -13.96 -0.91
N ARG A 78 -11.63 -13.59 -2.18
CA ARG A 78 -10.29 -13.57 -2.77
C ARG A 78 -9.51 -12.31 -2.37
N ILE A 79 -8.24 -12.47 -2.01
CA ILE A 79 -7.30 -11.34 -1.88
C ILE A 79 -7.02 -10.79 -3.28
N VAL A 80 -7.40 -9.53 -3.53
CA VAL A 80 -7.19 -8.82 -4.80
C VAL A 80 -6.12 -7.73 -4.71
N GLY A 81 -5.63 -7.42 -3.51
CA GLY A 81 -4.60 -6.42 -3.31
C GLY A 81 -4.11 -6.33 -1.87
N THR A 82 -3.08 -5.54 -1.69
CA THR A 82 -2.54 -5.14 -0.38
C THR A 82 -2.46 -3.62 -0.30
N ILE A 83 -2.70 -3.08 0.91
CA ILE A 83 -2.56 -1.66 1.19
C ILE A 83 -1.98 -1.46 2.59
N GLN A 84 -0.96 -0.61 2.69
CA GLN A 84 -0.34 -0.24 3.94
C GLN A 84 -0.59 1.24 4.24
N VAL A 85 -1.02 1.52 5.47
CA VAL A 85 -1.15 2.87 6.01
C VAL A 85 -0.08 3.10 7.07
N ARG A 86 0.77 4.09 6.87
CA ARG A 86 1.76 4.58 7.82
C ARG A 86 1.13 5.71 8.61
N HIS A 87 1.05 5.55 9.93
CA HIS A 87 0.26 6.44 10.79
C HIS A 87 0.88 7.83 10.95
N ARG A 88 2.15 7.98 10.62
CA ARG A 88 2.86 9.26 10.67
C ARG A 88 3.93 9.33 9.57
N LEU A 89 4.16 10.52 9.05
CA LEU A 89 5.29 10.77 8.16
C LEU A 89 6.56 10.99 8.98
N THR A 90 7.59 10.19 8.74
CA THR A 90 8.98 10.47 9.15
C THR A 90 9.64 11.36 8.11
N GLY A 91 10.84 11.87 8.40
CA GLY A 91 11.59 12.67 7.43
C GLY A 91 11.88 11.91 6.13
N GLU A 92 12.09 10.60 6.21
CA GLU A 92 12.27 9.72 5.04
C GLU A 92 10.98 9.57 4.25
N LEU A 93 9.87 9.26 4.92
CA LEU A 93 8.55 9.10 4.28
C LEU A 93 8.04 10.40 3.66
N CYS A 94 8.42 11.55 4.20
CA CYS A 94 8.16 12.84 3.57
C CYS A 94 8.92 13.02 2.25
N ARG A 95 10.09 12.39 2.11
CA ARG A 95 10.87 12.43 0.87
C ARG A 95 10.37 11.44 -0.16
N SER A 96 10.05 10.22 0.28
CA SER A 96 9.57 9.14 -0.59
C SER A 96 8.74 8.12 0.20
N GLY A 97 7.67 7.64 -0.39
CA GLY A 97 6.79 6.60 0.16
C GLY A 97 5.48 7.12 0.75
N GLY A 98 5.47 8.31 1.35
CA GLY A 98 4.26 8.92 1.91
C GLY A 98 3.57 8.07 3.00
N ASN A 99 2.28 8.35 3.23
CA ASN A 99 1.47 7.61 4.21
C ASN A 99 0.93 6.28 3.67
N ILE A 100 0.61 6.18 2.39
CA ILE A 100 -0.11 5.03 1.85
C ILE A 100 0.62 4.44 0.65
N GLY A 101 0.90 3.14 0.72
CA GLY A 101 1.34 2.31 -0.40
C GLY A 101 0.29 1.24 -0.70
N TYR A 102 0.05 0.93 -1.97
CA TYR A 102 -0.92 -0.09 -2.38
C TYR A 102 -0.50 -0.81 -3.65
N GLY A 103 -0.97 -2.05 -3.80
CA GLY A 103 -0.82 -2.86 -5.00
C GLY A 103 -2.04 -3.73 -5.25
N VAL A 104 -2.35 -3.95 -6.53
CA VAL A 104 -3.43 -4.82 -6.97
C VAL A 104 -2.83 -6.04 -7.67
N CYS A 105 -3.37 -7.21 -7.34
CA CYS A 105 -3.02 -8.48 -7.97
C CYS A 105 -2.98 -8.32 -9.49
N PRO A 106 -1.93 -8.79 -10.19
CA PRO A 106 -1.75 -8.52 -11.63
C PRO A 106 -2.97 -8.84 -12.49
N ASP A 107 -3.62 -9.99 -12.27
CA ASP A 107 -4.81 -10.44 -13.02
C ASP A 107 -6.12 -9.71 -12.61
N GLU A 108 -6.06 -8.90 -11.57
CA GLU A 108 -7.20 -8.12 -11.05
C GLU A 108 -7.09 -6.61 -11.37
N ARG A 109 -6.05 -6.18 -12.07
CA ARG A 109 -5.84 -4.79 -12.48
C ARG A 109 -6.87 -4.32 -13.51
N GLY A 110 -7.05 -3.01 -13.60
CA GLY A 110 -8.00 -2.41 -14.56
C GLY A 110 -9.48 -2.48 -14.13
N LYS A 111 -9.80 -3.16 -13.04
CA LYS A 111 -11.18 -3.34 -12.53
C LYS A 111 -11.61 -2.27 -11.50
N GLY A 112 -10.77 -1.26 -11.24
CA GLY A 112 -11.09 -0.16 -10.32
C GLY A 112 -10.84 -0.45 -8.84
N TYR A 113 -10.27 -1.60 -8.50
CA TYR A 113 -10.01 -2.01 -7.11
C TYR A 113 -9.04 -1.07 -6.38
N ALA A 114 -8.02 -0.55 -7.05
CA ALA A 114 -7.08 0.38 -6.43
C ALA A 114 -7.78 1.62 -5.84
N ALA A 115 -8.75 2.19 -6.57
CA ALA A 115 -9.51 3.35 -6.08
C ALA A 115 -10.41 2.97 -4.89
N GLN A 116 -11.03 1.80 -4.92
CA GLN A 116 -11.86 1.31 -3.83
C GLN A 116 -11.02 1.03 -2.57
N MET A 117 -9.85 0.37 -2.74
CA MET A 117 -8.89 0.14 -1.65
C MET A 117 -8.43 1.45 -1.03
N LEU A 118 -8.07 2.42 -1.86
CA LEU A 118 -7.61 3.73 -1.37
C LEU A 118 -8.73 4.45 -0.62
N THR A 119 -9.95 4.45 -1.12
CA THR A 119 -11.11 5.05 -0.40
C THR A 119 -11.29 4.44 0.98
N LEU A 120 -11.29 3.11 1.10
CA LEU A 120 -11.41 2.42 2.39
C LEU A 120 -10.23 2.73 3.33
N ALA A 121 -9.03 2.86 2.80
CA ALA A 121 -7.86 3.23 3.60
C ALA A 121 -7.92 4.70 4.08
N LEU A 122 -8.51 5.61 3.29
CA LEU A 122 -8.74 6.99 3.72
C LEU A 122 -9.75 7.05 4.88
N ASP A 123 -10.78 6.20 4.89
CA ASP A 123 -11.69 6.08 6.03
C ASP A 123 -10.94 5.63 7.29
N PHE A 124 -10.10 4.60 7.18
CA PHE A 124 -9.23 4.18 8.27
C PHE A 124 -8.28 5.30 8.73
N CYS A 125 -7.73 6.10 7.81
CA CYS A 125 -6.89 7.25 8.16
C CYS A 125 -7.65 8.29 9.01
N ARG A 126 -8.93 8.54 8.71
CA ARG A 126 -9.80 9.41 9.53
C ARG A 126 -10.02 8.82 10.93
N GLU A 127 -10.27 7.52 11.03
CA GLU A 127 -10.47 6.81 12.30
C GLU A 127 -9.26 6.92 13.24
N ILE A 128 -8.03 6.91 12.67
CA ILE A 128 -6.80 7.08 13.45
C ILE A 128 -6.39 8.54 13.65
N GLY A 129 -7.23 9.50 13.22
CA GLY A 129 -7.06 10.93 13.49
C GLY A 129 -6.10 11.66 12.57
N LEU A 130 -5.83 11.15 11.37
CA LEU A 130 -5.09 11.89 10.36
C LEU A 130 -5.99 12.95 9.70
N GLU A 131 -5.47 14.14 9.50
CA GLU A 131 -6.18 15.24 8.82
C GLU A 131 -5.90 15.26 7.30
N ARG A 132 -4.77 14.72 6.90
CA ARG A 132 -4.34 14.60 5.51
C ARG A 132 -3.31 13.48 5.35
N VAL A 133 -3.20 12.97 4.15
CA VAL A 133 -2.20 11.94 3.80
C VAL A 133 -1.41 12.35 2.56
N LEU A 134 -0.13 12.01 2.57
CA LEU A 134 0.77 12.14 1.43
C LEU A 134 0.83 10.79 0.71
N LEU A 135 0.67 10.81 -0.60
CA LEU A 135 0.93 9.68 -1.49
C LEU A 135 1.93 10.09 -2.55
N ASP A 136 2.73 9.15 -3.00
CA ASP A 136 3.54 9.32 -4.19
C ASP A 136 3.37 8.15 -5.17
N CYS A 137 3.73 8.38 -6.40
CA CYS A 137 3.86 7.35 -7.42
C CYS A 137 4.98 7.72 -8.39
N ARG A 138 5.54 6.71 -9.05
CA ARG A 138 6.49 6.94 -10.14
C ARG A 138 5.84 7.83 -11.20
N ALA A 139 6.62 8.71 -11.80
CA ALA A 139 6.11 9.67 -12.78
C ALA A 139 5.54 9.00 -14.05
N ASP A 140 5.97 7.79 -14.37
CA ASP A 140 5.47 6.96 -15.47
C ASP A 140 4.28 6.08 -15.10
N ASN A 141 3.96 5.94 -13.79
CA ASN A 141 2.81 5.16 -13.31
C ASN A 141 1.50 5.95 -13.40
N THR A 142 1.02 6.10 -14.64
CA THR A 142 -0.23 6.84 -14.91
C THR A 142 -1.46 6.20 -14.28
N ALA A 143 -1.46 4.89 -14.03
CA ALA A 143 -2.56 4.19 -13.37
C ALA A 143 -2.68 4.61 -11.90
N SER A 144 -1.55 4.65 -11.17
CA SER A 144 -1.53 5.12 -9.79
C SER A 144 -1.90 6.60 -9.70
N GLU A 145 -1.35 7.45 -10.56
CA GLU A 145 -1.72 8.87 -10.60
C GLU A 145 -3.23 9.08 -10.78
N ARG A 146 -3.85 8.39 -11.74
CA ARG A 146 -5.30 8.47 -11.98
C ARG A 146 -6.10 8.02 -10.75
N THR A 147 -5.64 6.96 -10.09
CA THR A 147 -6.26 6.45 -8.85
C THR A 147 -6.20 7.50 -7.75
N ILE A 148 -5.02 8.06 -7.48
CA ILE A 148 -4.81 9.08 -6.43
C ILE A 148 -5.68 10.32 -6.70
N ARG A 149 -5.67 10.82 -7.95
CA ARG A 149 -6.51 11.97 -8.35
C ARG A 149 -8.00 11.70 -8.20
N LYS A 150 -8.46 10.50 -8.58
CA LYS A 150 -9.86 10.08 -8.42
C LYS A 150 -10.30 10.08 -6.95
N CYS A 151 -9.38 9.80 -6.03
CA CYS A 151 -9.61 9.80 -4.58
C CYS A 151 -9.34 11.17 -3.92
N GLY A 152 -9.24 12.25 -4.69
CA GLY A 152 -9.09 13.61 -4.16
C GLY A 152 -7.64 14.11 -4.07
N GLY A 153 -6.70 13.41 -4.69
CA GLY A 153 -5.27 13.80 -4.68
C GLY A 153 -5.01 15.10 -5.41
N ILE A 154 -4.45 16.06 -4.69
CA ILE A 154 -3.99 17.36 -5.21
C ILE A 154 -2.48 17.31 -5.38
N PRO A 155 -1.91 17.67 -6.55
CA PRO A 155 -0.48 17.66 -6.77
C PRO A 155 0.28 18.49 -5.73
N ALA A 156 1.36 17.90 -5.19
CA ALA A 156 2.26 18.51 -4.20
C ALA A 156 3.70 18.65 -4.73
N GLY A 157 3.85 18.62 -6.04
CA GLY A 157 5.13 18.69 -6.74
C GLY A 157 5.75 17.33 -7.01
N ASP A 158 6.85 17.34 -7.73
CA ASP A 158 7.65 16.16 -8.06
C ASP A 158 8.93 16.14 -7.22
N ALA A 159 9.54 14.97 -7.09
CA ALA A 159 10.84 14.81 -6.47
C ALA A 159 11.68 13.81 -7.26
N GLN A 160 13.00 13.91 -7.09
CA GLN A 160 13.96 12.89 -7.52
C GLN A 160 14.36 12.08 -6.28
N VAL A 161 14.21 10.77 -6.35
CA VAL A 161 14.57 9.85 -5.29
C VAL A 161 15.43 8.73 -5.86
N PRO A 162 16.33 8.12 -5.10
CA PRO A 162 17.01 6.92 -5.58
C PRO A 162 16.02 5.75 -5.65
N ASP A 163 16.06 5.00 -6.75
CA ASP A 163 15.44 3.68 -6.82
C ASP A 163 16.25 2.66 -6.00
N GLU A 164 15.82 1.42 -5.97
CA GLU A 164 16.52 0.34 -5.24
C GLU A 164 17.95 0.06 -5.74
N ASN A 165 18.29 0.49 -6.95
CA ASN A 165 19.62 0.37 -7.55
C ASN A 165 20.44 1.67 -7.41
N GLY A 166 19.91 2.67 -6.65
CA GLY A 166 20.54 3.97 -6.46
C GLY A 166 20.44 4.91 -7.66
N ARG A 167 19.63 4.58 -8.69
CA ARG A 167 19.41 5.45 -9.86
C ARG A 167 18.35 6.48 -9.53
N ALA A 168 18.49 7.70 -10.06
CA ALA A 168 17.52 8.75 -9.87
C ALA A 168 16.18 8.39 -10.55
N GLU A 169 15.13 8.27 -9.77
CA GLU A 169 13.77 8.05 -10.22
C GLU A 169 12.91 9.28 -9.91
N ARG A 170 12.10 9.70 -10.87
CA ARG A 170 11.16 10.81 -10.68
C ARG A 170 9.86 10.29 -10.11
N ILE A 171 9.42 10.87 -8.98
CA ILE A 171 8.12 10.61 -8.37
C ILE A 171 7.25 11.86 -8.40
N ARG A 172 5.93 11.65 -8.51
CA ARG A 172 4.88 12.67 -8.33
C ARG A 172 4.24 12.50 -6.97
N ARG A 173 4.06 13.61 -6.27
CA ARG A 173 3.48 13.63 -4.93
C ARG A 173 2.13 14.30 -4.92
N PHE A 174 1.26 13.81 -4.03
CA PHE A 174 -0.12 14.27 -3.90
C PHE A 174 -0.51 14.33 -2.42
N TRP A 175 -1.19 15.40 -2.03
CA TRP A 175 -1.91 15.45 -0.76
C TRP A 175 -3.37 15.12 -0.97
N ILE A 176 -3.94 14.34 -0.04
CA ILE A 176 -5.37 14.13 0.09
C ILE A 176 -5.76 14.67 1.47
N ALA A 177 -6.69 15.62 1.53
CA ALA A 177 -7.34 16.04 2.77
C ALA A 177 -8.40 15.00 3.18
N LEU A 178 -8.56 14.77 4.48
CA LEU A 178 -9.43 13.73 5.04
C LEU A 178 -10.69 14.30 5.68
#